data_086351131ca2e9048a1a373a05d525b8
#
_entry.id   086351131ca2e9048a1a373a05d525b8
#
_cell.length_a   1.000
_cell.length_b   1.000
_cell.length_c   1.000
_cell.angle_alpha   90.00
_cell.angle_beta   90.00
_cell.angle_gamma   90.00
#
_symmetry.space_group_name_H-M   'P 1'
#
loop_
_entity.id
_entity.type
_entity.pdbx_description
1 polymer ?
#
loop_
_entity_poly.entity_id
_entity_poly.type
_entity_poly.pdbx_seq_one_letter_code
_entity_poly.pdbx_strand_id
1 'polypeptide(L)'
;MAALSAAVPARPQGDPVMVACPQTEWHGLAARMVTQLLRWRGVAADHVGTLASDSALEELLTDRRPRALALSCTMTSALPGVARAVDVATRHGTAVLGGGLGFGPQGRYARAVGITACDTHVSEAARRLALWDGTGCPDHQHAVPEPIAYRRLVRHRRDIAEEIAESLLEREVDPAGAEILRDAADQVVALALAAARTGHASILDEGVVELVAVLTERPEPTSAIAARLPVAAHAVVDRYRGGP
;
A
#
# COMPACT_ATOMS: atom_id res chain seq x y z
N MET A 1 -21.55 8.52 8.99
CA MET A 1 -20.31 8.46 9.81
C MET A 1 -20.47 9.11 11.19
N ALA A 2 -21.01 10.33 11.31
CA ALA A 2 -21.22 10.98 12.62
C ALA A 2 -22.15 10.18 13.57
N ALA A 3 -23.18 9.52 13.05
CA ALA A 3 -24.11 8.72 13.84
C ALA A 3 -23.49 7.44 14.44
N LEU A 4 -22.45 6.88 13.80
CA LEU A 4 -21.72 5.73 14.34
C LEU A 4 -20.78 6.12 15.48
N SER A 5 -20.24 7.34 15.48
CA SER A 5 -19.41 7.86 16.56
C SER A 5 -20.16 8.11 17.87
N ALA A 6 -21.47 8.38 17.79
CA ALA A 6 -22.31 8.63 18.97
C ALA A 6 -22.65 7.36 19.78
N ALA A 7 -22.44 6.18 19.21
CA ALA A 7 -22.75 4.89 19.85
C ALA A 7 -21.53 4.21 20.51
N VAL A 8 -20.39 4.91 20.64
CA VAL A 8 -19.17 4.33 21.23
C VAL A 8 -19.33 4.20 22.74
N PRO A 9 -19.32 2.98 23.30
CA PRO A 9 -19.37 2.78 24.74
C PRO A 9 -18.07 3.25 25.40
N ALA A 10 -18.15 3.56 26.69
CA ALA A 10 -17.16 4.14 27.59
C ALA A 10 -15.69 4.12 27.13
N ARG A 11 -14.96 5.23 27.40
CA ARG A 11 -13.58 5.50 26.97
C ARG A 11 -12.72 4.25 26.96
N PRO A 12 -12.17 3.88 25.80
CA PRO A 12 -11.23 2.77 25.70
C PRO A 12 -10.03 3.06 26.62
N GLN A 13 -9.61 2.08 27.40
CA GLN A 13 -8.46 2.22 28.30
C GLN A 13 -7.18 1.72 27.62
N GLY A 14 -6.04 2.33 27.95
CA GLY A 14 -4.70 1.95 27.49
C GLY A 14 -4.20 2.79 26.32
N ASP A 15 -2.94 2.54 25.94
CA ASP A 15 -2.28 3.22 24.83
C ASP A 15 -2.99 2.94 23.51
N PRO A 16 -3.18 3.95 22.65
CA PRO A 16 -3.98 3.78 21.43
C PRO A 16 -3.26 2.93 20.40
N VAL A 17 -4.06 2.25 19.57
CA VAL A 17 -3.62 1.73 18.28
C VAL A 17 -3.72 2.87 17.26
N MET A 18 -2.63 3.21 16.60
CA MET A 18 -2.68 4.12 15.46
C MET A 18 -3.14 3.36 14.22
N VAL A 19 -4.16 3.89 13.53
CA VAL A 19 -4.63 3.35 12.24
C VAL A 19 -4.26 4.33 11.13
N ALA A 20 -3.45 3.88 10.18
CA ALA A 20 -2.93 4.68 9.09
C ALA A 20 -3.06 3.97 7.75
N CYS A 21 -3.06 4.75 6.66
CA CYS A 21 -2.76 4.25 5.34
C CYS A 21 -1.25 4.44 5.06
N PRO A 22 -0.57 3.49 4.37
CA PRO A 22 0.82 3.69 3.96
C PRO A 22 0.94 4.82 2.96
N GLN A 23 2.15 5.31 2.72
CA GLN A 23 2.42 6.30 1.67
C GLN A 23 1.87 5.80 0.33
N THR A 24 1.33 6.70 -0.47
CA THR A 24 0.67 6.45 -1.76
C THR A 24 -0.69 5.73 -1.72
N GLU A 25 -1.20 5.38 -0.53
CA GLU A 25 -2.53 4.81 -0.38
C GLU A 25 -3.56 5.91 -0.07
N TRP A 26 -4.47 6.14 -0.99
CA TRP A 26 -5.48 7.20 -0.89
C TRP A 26 -6.85 6.74 -0.41
N HIS A 27 -7.07 5.42 -0.26
CA HIS A 27 -8.34 4.85 0.16
C HIS A 27 -8.57 4.94 1.68
N GLY A 28 -8.55 6.18 2.20
CA GLY A 28 -8.65 6.46 3.64
C GLY A 28 -9.98 6.07 4.29
N LEU A 29 -11.05 5.81 3.51
CA LEU A 29 -12.35 5.44 4.07
C LEU A 29 -12.28 4.10 4.82
N ALA A 30 -11.59 3.10 4.26
CA ALA A 30 -11.42 1.80 4.90
C ALA A 30 -10.71 1.94 6.26
N ALA A 31 -9.62 2.71 6.34
CA ALA A 31 -8.91 2.98 7.59
C ALA A 31 -9.81 3.66 8.64
N ARG A 32 -10.63 4.64 8.21
CA ARG A 32 -11.61 5.31 9.11
C ARG A 32 -12.67 4.34 9.62
N MET A 33 -13.19 3.48 8.76
CA MET A 33 -14.17 2.46 9.16
C MET A 33 -13.55 1.46 10.16
N VAL A 34 -12.35 0.98 9.89
CA VAL A 34 -11.60 0.10 10.81
C VAL A 34 -11.42 0.78 12.16
N THR A 35 -10.98 2.04 12.19
CA THR A 35 -10.83 2.80 13.44
C THR A 35 -12.12 2.84 14.25
N GLN A 36 -13.26 3.12 13.61
CA GLN A 36 -14.56 3.17 14.30
C GLN A 36 -14.97 1.78 14.82
N LEU A 37 -14.74 0.73 14.05
CA LEU A 37 -15.04 -0.64 14.47
C LEU A 37 -14.15 -1.09 15.65
N LEU A 38 -12.86 -0.73 15.66
CA LEU A 38 -11.96 -0.97 16.79
C LEU A 38 -12.47 -0.26 18.05
N ARG A 39 -12.82 1.02 17.94
CA ARG A 39 -13.40 1.80 19.05
C ARG A 39 -14.69 1.17 19.56
N TRP A 40 -15.55 0.74 18.67
CA TRP A 40 -16.81 0.09 19.03
C TRP A 40 -16.61 -1.25 19.75
N ARG A 41 -15.48 -1.93 19.47
CA ARG A 41 -15.05 -3.14 20.18
C ARG A 41 -14.27 -2.85 21.47
N GLY A 42 -14.20 -1.60 21.90
CA GLY A 42 -13.52 -1.19 23.14
C GLY A 42 -12.01 -1.02 23.01
N VAL A 43 -11.45 -1.09 21.79
CA VAL A 43 -10.04 -0.83 21.52
C VAL A 43 -9.80 0.69 21.40
N ALA A 44 -8.85 1.24 22.16
CA ALA A 44 -8.38 2.61 21.95
C ALA A 44 -7.71 2.69 20.57
N ALA A 45 -8.27 3.47 19.63
CA ALA A 45 -7.75 3.57 18.29
C ALA A 45 -7.84 5.01 17.76
N ASP A 46 -6.76 5.48 17.14
CA ASP A 46 -6.66 6.80 16.52
C ASP A 46 -6.41 6.69 15.02
N HIS A 47 -7.23 7.39 14.24
CA HIS A 47 -7.03 7.49 12.79
C HIS A 47 -6.09 8.65 12.50
N VAL A 48 -4.96 8.36 11.84
CA VAL A 48 -3.94 9.36 11.49
C VAL A 48 -3.90 9.73 10.01
N GLY A 49 -4.70 9.05 9.18
CA GLY A 49 -4.75 9.30 7.74
C GLY A 49 -3.65 8.58 6.96
N THR A 50 -3.31 9.12 5.80
CA THR A 50 -2.21 8.62 4.98
C THR A 50 -0.88 9.16 5.50
N LEU A 51 0.09 8.29 5.68
CA LEU A 51 1.45 8.66 6.12
C LEU A 51 2.13 9.50 5.03
N ALA A 52 2.54 10.71 5.38
CA ALA A 52 3.15 11.63 4.42
C ALA A 52 4.61 11.26 4.11
N SER A 53 5.37 10.85 5.11
CA SER A 53 6.79 10.48 5.02
C SER A 53 7.20 9.55 6.16
N ASP A 54 8.39 8.98 6.05
CA ASP A 54 8.98 8.14 7.10
C ASP A 54 9.26 8.99 8.36
N SER A 55 9.75 10.25 8.19
CA SER A 55 9.98 11.18 9.30
C SER A 55 8.68 11.58 10.02
N ALA A 56 7.59 11.80 9.28
CA ALA A 56 6.29 12.07 9.89
C ALA A 56 5.79 10.87 10.73
N LEU A 57 6.06 9.65 10.29
CA LEU A 57 5.75 8.47 11.08
C LEU A 57 6.65 8.39 12.33
N GLU A 58 7.95 8.67 12.23
CA GLU A 58 8.88 8.70 13.38
C GLU A 58 8.43 9.69 14.45
N GLU A 59 8.03 10.90 14.05
CA GLU A 59 7.46 11.91 14.95
C GLU A 59 6.19 11.39 15.63
N LEU A 60 5.24 10.83 14.88
CA LEU A 60 4.00 10.29 15.43
C LEU A 60 4.26 9.15 16.44
N LEU A 61 5.20 8.25 16.15
CA LEU A 61 5.54 7.15 17.06
C LEU A 61 6.22 7.64 18.34
N THR A 62 7.08 8.65 18.22
CA THR A 62 7.78 9.27 19.36
C THR A 62 6.81 9.99 20.28
N ASP A 63 5.91 10.80 19.72
CA ASP A 63 5.00 11.66 20.47
C ASP A 63 3.85 10.87 21.10
N ARG A 64 3.26 9.95 20.35
CA ARG A 64 2.04 9.25 20.76
C ARG A 64 2.29 7.90 21.43
N ARG A 65 3.46 7.31 21.22
CA ARG A 65 3.87 6.00 21.76
C ARG A 65 2.75 4.96 21.66
N PRO A 66 2.20 4.72 20.46
CA PRO A 66 1.09 3.79 20.35
C PRO A 66 1.57 2.37 20.65
N ARG A 67 0.67 1.56 21.23
CA ARG A 67 0.97 0.14 21.44
C ARG A 67 1.08 -0.66 20.15
N ALA A 68 0.46 -0.17 19.06
CA ALA A 68 0.55 -0.77 17.73
C ALA A 68 0.25 0.24 16.63
N LEU A 69 0.80 -0.01 15.45
CA LEU A 69 0.46 0.62 14.18
C LEU A 69 -0.36 -0.37 13.34
N ALA A 70 -1.61 -0.04 13.03
CA ALA A 70 -2.44 -0.80 12.11
C ALA A 70 -2.41 -0.13 10.72
N LEU A 71 -1.90 -0.83 9.71
CA LEU A 71 -1.80 -0.34 8.33
C LEU A 71 -2.95 -0.88 7.48
N SER A 72 -3.79 0.03 6.99
CA SER A 72 -4.85 -0.25 6.04
C SER A 72 -4.33 -0.03 4.62
N CYS A 73 -4.16 -1.11 3.86
CA CYS A 73 -3.64 -1.10 2.50
C CYS A 73 -4.65 -1.73 1.55
N THR A 74 -5.20 -0.94 0.63
CA THR A 74 -6.18 -1.39 -0.36
C THR A 74 -5.50 -1.70 -1.69
N MET A 75 -4.49 -0.91 -2.05
CA MET A 75 -3.77 -1.03 -3.31
C MET A 75 -2.47 -1.81 -3.14
N THR A 76 -2.27 -2.85 -3.95
CA THR A 76 -1.02 -3.63 -3.96
C THR A 76 0.19 -2.77 -4.31
N SER A 77 0.01 -1.74 -5.14
CA SER A 77 1.03 -0.74 -5.48
C SER A 77 1.56 0.06 -4.27
N ALA A 78 0.83 0.11 -3.16
CA ALA A 78 1.25 0.77 -1.93
C ALA A 78 2.13 -0.10 -0.99
N LEU A 79 2.37 -1.37 -1.31
CA LEU A 79 3.20 -2.28 -0.51
C LEU A 79 4.63 -1.78 -0.23
N PRO A 80 5.32 -1.05 -1.14
CA PRO A 80 6.59 -0.42 -0.79
C PRO A 80 6.49 0.59 0.35
N GLY A 81 5.39 1.33 0.43
CA GLY A 81 5.08 2.23 1.54
C GLY A 81 4.82 1.49 2.86
N VAL A 82 4.14 0.33 2.78
CA VAL A 82 3.98 -0.57 3.93
C VAL A 82 5.33 -1.02 4.46
N ALA A 83 6.22 -1.51 3.59
CA ALA A 83 7.54 -1.98 4.01
C ALA A 83 8.35 -0.89 4.73
N ARG A 84 8.36 0.35 4.21
CA ARG A 84 9.01 1.49 4.90
C ARG A 84 8.39 1.77 6.26
N ALA A 85 7.07 1.77 6.35
CA ALA A 85 6.39 1.99 7.63
C ALA A 85 6.71 0.89 8.66
N VAL A 86 6.84 -0.37 8.22
CA VAL A 86 7.30 -1.49 9.06
C VAL A 86 8.73 -1.26 9.54
N ASP A 87 9.63 -0.84 8.65
CA ASP A 87 11.03 -0.57 9.00
C ASP A 87 11.13 0.55 10.06
N VAL A 88 10.37 1.63 9.90
CA VAL A 88 10.29 2.72 10.90
C VAL A 88 9.73 2.20 12.21
N ALA A 89 8.59 1.55 12.21
CA ALA A 89 7.93 1.05 13.41
C ALA A 89 8.80 0.04 14.17
N THR A 90 9.54 -0.83 13.45
CA THR A 90 10.47 -1.80 14.03
C THR A 90 11.60 -1.11 14.78
N ARG A 91 12.18 -0.04 14.23
CA ARG A 91 13.21 0.75 14.93
C ARG A 91 12.68 1.40 16.21
N HIS A 92 11.39 1.71 16.27
CA HIS A 92 10.73 2.28 17.44
C HIS A 92 10.16 1.22 18.38
N GLY A 93 10.32 -0.06 18.11
CA GLY A 93 9.75 -1.15 18.92
C GLY A 93 8.22 -1.21 18.90
N THR A 94 7.59 -0.56 17.90
CA THR A 94 6.14 -0.53 17.74
C THR A 94 5.70 -1.68 16.84
N ALA A 95 4.78 -2.48 17.32
CA ALA A 95 4.23 -3.58 16.53
C ALA A 95 3.36 -3.09 15.37
N VAL A 96 3.38 -3.83 14.25
CA VAL A 96 2.60 -3.52 13.06
C VAL A 96 1.62 -4.64 12.74
N LEU A 97 0.37 -4.26 12.50
CA LEU A 97 -0.66 -5.14 11.94
C LEU A 97 -1.02 -4.64 10.54
N GLY A 98 -1.18 -5.57 9.60
CA GLY A 98 -1.66 -5.26 8.26
C GLY A 98 -3.12 -5.66 8.07
N GLY A 99 -3.81 -4.96 7.20
CA GLY A 99 -5.14 -5.34 6.73
C GLY A 99 -5.53 -4.64 5.44
N GLY A 100 -6.40 -5.29 4.67
CA GLY A 100 -6.90 -4.79 3.40
C GLY A 100 -6.47 -5.62 2.18
N LEU A 101 -7.12 -5.36 1.05
CA LEU A 101 -6.95 -6.13 -0.18
C LEU A 101 -5.55 -6.04 -0.80
N GLY A 102 -4.84 -4.93 -0.55
CA GLY A 102 -3.48 -4.71 -1.06
C GLY A 102 -2.45 -5.75 -0.61
N PHE A 103 -2.73 -6.49 0.47
CA PHE A 103 -1.89 -7.62 0.88
C PHE A 103 -2.13 -8.89 0.07
N GLY A 104 -3.01 -8.85 -0.93
CA GLY A 104 -3.40 -10.00 -1.75
C GLY A 104 -4.29 -11.01 -1.03
N PRO A 105 -4.75 -12.05 -1.74
CA PRO A 105 -5.58 -13.08 -1.15
C PRO A 105 -4.94 -13.69 0.10
N GLN A 106 -5.70 -13.74 1.20
CA GLN A 106 -5.25 -14.28 2.49
C GLN A 106 -3.97 -13.62 3.06
N GLY A 107 -3.66 -12.38 2.63
CA GLY A 107 -2.47 -11.66 3.11
C GLY A 107 -1.14 -12.19 2.57
N ARG A 108 -1.15 -12.83 1.40
CA ARG A 108 0.04 -13.54 0.83
C ARG A 108 1.30 -12.68 0.70
N TYR A 109 1.13 -11.35 0.56
CA TYR A 109 2.25 -10.41 0.44
C TYR A 109 2.73 -9.82 1.77
N ALA A 110 2.00 -10.04 2.86
CA ALA A 110 2.28 -9.41 4.14
C ALA A 110 3.70 -9.71 4.66
N ARG A 111 4.11 -10.99 4.61
CA ARG A 111 5.45 -11.41 5.08
C ARG A 111 6.58 -10.79 4.27
N ALA A 112 6.39 -10.60 2.98
CA ALA A 112 7.40 -10.00 2.09
C ALA A 112 7.66 -8.52 2.40
N VAL A 113 6.76 -7.86 3.11
CA VAL A 113 6.92 -6.48 3.60
C VAL A 113 7.15 -6.40 5.13
N GLY A 114 7.47 -7.53 5.76
CA GLY A 114 7.84 -7.59 7.17
C GLY A 114 6.66 -7.69 8.16
N ILE A 115 5.44 -7.88 7.68
CA ILE A 115 4.25 -8.03 8.53
C ILE A 115 3.95 -9.52 8.74
N THR A 116 3.84 -9.93 9.99
CA THR A 116 3.46 -11.30 10.37
C THR A 116 2.00 -11.41 10.82
N ALA A 117 1.42 -10.33 11.31
CA ALA A 117 0.02 -10.23 11.72
C ALA A 117 -0.78 -9.47 10.66
N CYS A 118 -1.37 -10.21 9.71
CA CYS A 118 -2.25 -9.66 8.68
C CYS A 118 -3.63 -10.30 8.82
N ASP A 119 -4.62 -9.46 9.12
CA ASP A 119 -6.00 -9.91 9.30
C ASP A 119 -6.86 -9.40 8.13
N THR A 120 -7.56 -10.32 7.48
CA THR A 120 -8.49 -10.00 6.39
C THR A 120 -9.84 -9.46 6.91
N HIS A 121 -10.14 -9.74 8.19
CA HIS A 121 -11.37 -9.29 8.84
C HIS A 121 -11.06 -8.41 10.05
N VAL A 122 -11.69 -7.23 10.09
CA VAL A 122 -11.53 -6.26 11.18
C VAL A 122 -11.92 -6.83 12.56
N SER A 123 -12.83 -7.81 12.61
CA SER A 123 -13.21 -8.50 13.85
C SER A 123 -12.07 -9.33 14.44
N GLU A 124 -11.24 -9.94 13.61
CA GLU A 124 -10.05 -10.70 14.02
C GLU A 124 -8.94 -9.75 14.49
N ALA A 125 -8.69 -8.66 13.73
CA ALA A 125 -7.78 -7.61 14.15
C ALA A 125 -8.16 -7.02 15.51
N ALA A 126 -9.45 -6.72 15.72
CA ALA A 126 -9.94 -6.19 16.99
C ALA A 126 -9.77 -7.18 18.15
N ARG A 127 -10.05 -8.47 17.91
CA ARG A 127 -9.84 -9.52 18.91
C ARG A 127 -8.37 -9.67 19.27
N ARG A 128 -7.49 -9.70 18.27
CA ARG A 128 -6.03 -9.76 18.46
C ARG A 128 -5.55 -8.57 19.29
N LEU A 129 -5.95 -7.37 18.90
CA LEU A 129 -5.58 -6.14 19.59
C LEU A 129 -6.14 -6.05 21.01
N ALA A 130 -7.35 -6.58 21.26
CA ALA A 130 -7.94 -6.60 22.59
C ALA A 130 -7.23 -7.58 23.56
N LEU A 131 -6.67 -8.66 23.03
CA LEU A 131 -5.93 -9.66 23.81
C LEU A 131 -4.44 -9.32 23.97
N TRP A 132 -3.97 -8.35 23.21
CA TRP A 132 -2.56 -7.98 23.24
C TRP A 132 -2.30 -6.98 24.35
N ASP A 133 -1.44 -7.35 25.25
CA ASP A 133 -1.07 -6.57 26.43
C ASP A 133 -0.06 -5.44 26.16
N GLY A 134 0.33 -5.26 24.90
CA GLY A 134 1.31 -4.25 24.51
C GLY A 134 2.77 -4.65 24.81
N THR A 135 3.01 -5.81 25.39
CA THR A 135 4.36 -6.32 25.63
C THR A 135 4.85 -7.06 24.36
N GLY A 136 5.85 -6.47 23.75
CA GLY A 136 6.57 -7.10 22.64
C GLY A 136 5.92 -6.92 21.26
N CYS A 137 6.78 -6.67 20.30
CA CYS A 137 6.46 -6.85 18.89
C CYS A 137 6.09 -8.32 18.67
N PRO A 138 5.04 -8.67 17.90
CA PRO A 138 4.78 -10.06 17.55
C PRO A 138 6.07 -10.70 17.07
N ASP A 139 6.42 -11.87 17.65
CA ASP A 139 7.61 -12.62 17.25
C ASP A 139 7.68 -12.68 15.73
N HIS A 140 8.60 -11.96 15.09
CA HIS A 140 8.88 -11.96 13.65
C HIS A 140 8.53 -10.70 12.84
N GLN A 141 8.09 -9.57 13.44
CA GLN A 141 8.15 -8.31 12.71
C GLN A 141 9.62 -7.95 12.51
N HIS A 142 10.05 -7.80 11.27
CA HIS A 142 11.44 -7.47 10.96
C HIS A 142 11.52 -6.58 9.73
N ALA A 143 12.54 -5.72 9.72
CA ALA A 143 12.90 -4.98 8.52
C ALA A 143 13.33 -5.96 7.42
N VAL A 144 12.69 -5.89 6.26
CA VAL A 144 13.04 -6.72 5.10
C VAL A 144 14.01 -5.93 4.22
N PRO A 145 15.23 -6.43 3.98
CA PRO A 145 16.20 -5.75 3.13
C PRO A 145 15.62 -5.43 1.75
N GLU A 146 15.96 -4.26 1.23
CA GLU A 146 15.51 -3.86 -0.10
C GLU A 146 16.22 -4.67 -1.19
N PRO A 147 15.47 -5.38 -2.07
CA PRO A 147 16.05 -6.10 -3.18
C PRO A 147 16.81 -5.17 -4.14
N ILE A 148 17.86 -5.66 -4.78
CA ILE A 148 18.65 -4.88 -5.75
C ILE A 148 17.75 -4.39 -6.90
N ALA A 149 16.88 -5.25 -7.41
CA ALA A 149 15.92 -4.90 -8.46
C ALA A 149 15.00 -3.75 -8.03
N TYR A 150 14.51 -3.76 -6.79
CA TYR A 150 13.69 -2.67 -6.24
C TYR A 150 14.46 -1.34 -6.24
N ARG A 151 15.69 -1.32 -5.70
CA ARG A 151 16.53 -0.09 -5.67
C ARG A 151 16.81 0.47 -7.05
N ARG A 152 17.02 -0.40 -8.04
CA ARG A 152 17.20 0.01 -9.46
C ARG A 152 15.95 0.66 -10.00
N LEU A 153 14.78 0.02 -9.85
CA LEU A 153 13.50 0.58 -10.30
C LEU A 153 13.18 1.92 -9.61
N VAL A 154 13.45 2.06 -8.32
CA VAL A 154 13.27 3.34 -7.60
C VAL A 154 14.13 4.44 -8.21
N ARG A 155 15.38 4.14 -8.54
CA ARG A 155 16.32 5.11 -9.14
C ARG A 155 15.83 5.62 -10.49
N HIS A 156 15.28 4.74 -11.31
CA HIS A 156 14.87 5.02 -12.68
C HIS A 156 13.36 5.17 -12.87
N ARG A 157 12.61 5.34 -11.79
CA ARG A 157 11.14 5.31 -11.84
C ARG A 157 10.53 6.30 -12.85
N ARG A 158 11.13 7.49 -12.99
CA ARG A 158 10.66 8.51 -13.93
C ARG A 158 10.98 8.12 -15.38
N ASP A 159 12.20 7.69 -15.63
CA ASP A 159 12.63 7.25 -16.95
C ASP A 159 11.74 6.09 -17.44
N ILE A 160 11.43 5.14 -16.55
CA ILE A 160 10.55 4.00 -16.85
C ILE A 160 9.14 4.48 -17.19
N ALA A 161 8.57 5.39 -16.42
CA ALA A 161 7.22 5.93 -16.67
C ALA A 161 7.16 6.69 -17.98
N GLU A 162 8.15 7.55 -18.26
CA GLU A 162 8.26 8.30 -19.50
C GLU A 162 8.38 7.36 -20.70
N GLU A 163 9.24 6.35 -20.63
CA GLU A 163 9.44 5.40 -21.71
C GLU A 163 8.20 4.54 -22.01
N ILE A 164 7.47 4.11 -20.96
CA ILE A 164 6.18 3.44 -21.12
C ILE A 164 5.17 4.38 -21.79
N ALA A 165 5.03 5.60 -21.28
CA ALA A 165 4.10 6.58 -21.82
C ALA A 165 4.42 6.90 -23.28
N GLU A 166 5.68 7.15 -23.63
CA GLU A 166 6.11 7.42 -25.00
C GLU A 166 5.82 6.25 -25.96
N SER A 167 5.96 5.01 -25.47
CA SER A 167 5.65 3.81 -26.26
C SER A 167 4.15 3.65 -26.57
N LEU A 168 3.29 4.28 -25.76
CA LEU A 168 1.84 4.24 -25.90
C LEU A 168 1.29 5.46 -26.65
N LEU A 169 1.92 6.63 -26.51
CA LEU A 169 1.44 7.87 -27.10
C LEU A 169 1.57 7.84 -28.62
N GLU A 170 0.47 8.07 -29.29
CA GLU A 170 0.36 8.25 -30.73
C GLU A 170 -0.01 9.71 -31.06
N ARG A 171 0.23 10.13 -32.28
CA ARG A 171 -0.02 11.53 -32.70
C ARG A 171 -1.48 11.96 -32.61
N GLU A 172 -2.39 11.01 -32.57
CA GLU A 172 -3.85 11.23 -32.58
C GLU A 172 -4.48 11.27 -31.20
N VAL A 173 -3.69 11.05 -30.11
CA VAL A 173 -4.21 11.10 -28.73
C VAL A 173 -4.39 12.55 -28.30
N ASP A 174 -5.57 12.88 -27.87
CA ASP A 174 -5.88 14.21 -27.31
C ASP A 174 -5.16 14.43 -25.93
N PRO A 175 -5.06 15.67 -25.45
CA PRO A 175 -4.37 15.96 -24.19
C PRO A 175 -4.92 15.19 -22.98
N ALA A 176 -6.23 14.97 -22.92
CA ALA A 176 -6.85 14.24 -21.81
C ALA A 176 -6.52 12.73 -21.85
N GLY A 177 -6.56 12.14 -23.03
CA GLY A 177 -6.12 10.76 -23.23
C GLY A 177 -4.64 10.58 -22.95
N ALA A 178 -3.79 11.55 -23.34
CA ALA A 178 -2.37 11.52 -23.05
C ALA A 178 -2.07 11.59 -21.54
N GLU A 179 -2.84 12.35 -20.78
CA GLU A 179 -2.75 12.39 -19.30
C GLU A 179 -3.12 11.04 -18.70
N ILE A 180 -4.22 10.43 -19.13
CA ILE A 180 -4.66 9.11 -18.69
C ILE A 180 -3.59 8.04 -18.95
N LEU A 181 -2.95 8.07 -20.10
CA LEU A 181 -1.88 7.11 -20.45
C LEU A 181 -0.61 7.31 -19.63
N ARG A 182 -0.26 8.56 -19.27
CA ARG A 182 0.84 8.85 -18.34
C ARG A 182 0.52 8.35 -16.93
N ASP A 183 -0.69 8.58 -16.45
CA ASP A 183 -1.13 8.04 -15.15
C ASP A 183 -1.08 6.51 -15.14
N ALA A 184 -1.46 5.86 -16.22
CA ALA A 184 -1.35 4.41 -16.35
C ALA A 184 0.12 3.93 -16.34
N ALA A 185 1.04 4.66 -16.97
CA ALA A 185 2.46 4.37 -16.90
C ALA A 185 3.01 4.50 -15.46
N ASP A 186 2.63 5.53 -14.74
CA ASP A 186 2.99 5.70 -13.33
C ASP A 186 2.44 4.56 -12.46
N GLN A 187 1.23 4.09 -12.71
CA GLN A 187 0.66 2.93 -12.03
C GLN A 187 1.43 1.64 -12.33
N VAL A 188 1.85 1.42 -13.57
CA VAL A 188 2.72 0.29 -13.95
C VAL A 188 4.02 0.32 -13.17
N VAL A 189 4.66 1.49 -13.06
CA VAL A 189 5.89 1.64 -12.26
C VAL A 189 5.62 1.31 -10.78
N ALA A 190 4.53 1.79 -10.21
CA ALA A 190 4.17 1.49 -8.83
C ALA A 190 3.93 -0.02 -8.59
N LEU A 191 3.29 -0.71 -9.53
CA LEU A 191 3.11 -2.17 -9.52
C LEU A 191 4.45 -2.91 -9.67
N ALA A 192 5.33 -2.45 -10.56
CA ALA A 192 6.66 -3.03 -10.74
C ALA A 192 7.53 -2.88 -9.47
N LEU A 193 7.44 -1.74 -8.80
CA LEU A 193 8.09 -1.50 -7.51
C LEU A 193 7.54 -2.45 -6.44
N ALA A 194 6.22 -2.64 -6.37
CA ALA A 194 5.60 -3.57 -5.42
C ALA A 194 6.01 -5.02 -5.71
N ALA A 195 6.01 -5.43 -6.98
CA ALA A 195 6.48 -6.75 -7.41
C ALA A 195 7.95 -6.99 -7.04
N ALA A 196 8.83 -6.02 -7.30
CA ALA A 196 10.25 -6.11 -6.97
C ALA A 196 10.51 -6.07 -5.45
N ARG A 197 9.72 -5.29 -4.70
CA ARG A 197 9.85 -5.19 -3.23
C ARG A 197 9.45 -6.48 -2.53
N THR A 198 8.44 -7.16 -3.06
CA THR A 198 7.87 -8.37 -2.45
C THR A 198 8.42 -9.68 -3.03
N GLY A 199 9.08 -9.63 -4.18
CA GLY A 199 9.50 -10.82 -4.93
C GLY A 199 8.36 -11.54 -5.66
N HIS A 200 7.17 -10.94 -5.76
CA HIS A 200 5.99 -11.52 -6.40
C HIS A 200 5.73 -10.87 -7.77
N ALA A 201 6.21 -11.49 -8.85
CA ALA A 201 6.03 -10.98 -10.22
C ALA A 201 4.55 -10.83 -10.61
N SER A 202 3.69 -11.72 -10.11
CA SER A 202 2.25 -11.70 -10.37
C SER A 202 1.56 -10.36 -10.02
N ILE A 203 2.15 -9.56 -9.14
CA ILE A 203 1.63 -8.22 -8.81
C ILE A 203 1.62 -7.32 -10.04
N LEU A 204 2.69 -7.35 -10.84
CA LEU A 204 2.75 -6.58 -12.07
C LEU A 204 1.78 -7.14 -13.11
N ASP A 205 1.78 -8.45 -13.29
CA ASP A 205 0.96 -9.13 -14.30
C ASP A 205 -0.54 -8.89 -14.04
N GLU A 206 -1.00 -9.18 -12.82
CA GLU A 206 -2.40 -9.01 -12.41
C GLU A 206 -2.81 -7.53 -12.46
N GLY A 207 -1.97 -6.62 -11.96
CA GLY A 207 -2.26 -5.20 -11.93
C GLY A 207 -2.31 -4.55 -13.31
N VAL A 208 -1.47 -4.98 -14.26
CA VAL A 208 -1.52 -4.51 -15.65
C VAL A 208 -2.80 -4.99 -16.33
N VAL A 209 -3.26 -6.21 -16.07
CA VAL A 209 -4.56 -6.70 -16.60
C VAL A 209 -5.72 -5.85 -16.07
N GLU A 210 -5.73 -5.49 -14.80
CA GLU A 210 -6.74 -4.60 -14.21
C GLU A 210 -6.70 -3.20 -14.84
N LEU A 211 -5.52 -2.63 -15.04
CA LEU A 211 -5.36 -1.33 -15.73
C LEU A 211 -5.90 -1.37 -17.15
N VAL A 212 -5.61 -2.42 -17.91
CA VAL A 212 -6.14 -2.61 -19.28
C VAL A 212 -7.66 -2.64 -19.24
N ALA A 213 -8.28 -3.37 -18.30
CA ALA A 213 -9.73 -3.42 -18.19
C ALA A 213 -10.34 -2.02 -17.96
N VAL A 214 -9.75 -1.22 -17.06
CA VAL A 214 -10.21 0.15 -16.80
C VAL A 214 -10.01 1.07 -18.00
N LEU A 215 -8.88 0.97 -18.71
CA LEU A 215 -8.59 1.79 -19.88
C LEU A 215 -9.47 1.43 -21.08
N THR A 216 -9.87 0.17 -21.21
CA THR A 216 -10.74 -0.30 -22.30
C THR A 216 -12.15 0.29 -22.22
N GLU A 217 -12.57 0.73 -21.05
CA GLU A 217 -13.86 1.45 -20.85
C GLU A 217 -13.77 2.95 -21.23
N ARG A 218 -12.60 3.45 -21.60
CA ARG A 218 -12.40 4.86 -21.98
C ARG A 218 -12.76 5.07 -23.45
N PRO A 219 -13.07 6.33 -23.85
CA PRO A 219 -13.25 6.66 -25.27
C PRO A 219 -12.02 6.37 -26.13
N GLU A 220 -12.23 6.14 -27.42
CA GLU A 220 -11.14 6.08 -28.40
C GLU A 220 -10.40 7.43 -28.49
N PRO A 221 -9.06 7.45 -28.74
CA PRO A 221 -8.20 6.28 -29.05
C PRO A 221 -7.64 5.58 -27.81
N THR A 222 -7.91 6.04 -26.60
CA THR A 222 -7.31 5.50 -25.36
C THR A 222 -7.62 4.02 -25.16
N SER A 223 -8.85 3.58 -25.47
CA SER A 223 -9.27 2.17 -25.34
C SER A 223 -8.52 1.26 -26.32
N ALA A 224 -8.26 1.69 -27.55
CA ALA A 224 -7.48 0.90 -28.52
C ALA A 224 -6.01 0.75 -28.13
N ILE A 225 -5.43 1.79 -27.51
CA ILE A 225 -4.05 1.81 -27.06
C ILE A 225 -3.86 0.92 -25.83
N ALA A 226 -4.89 0.76 -24.99
CA ALA A 226 -4.85 -0.03 -23.77
C ALA A 226 -4.31 -1.47 -23.99
N ALA A 227 -4.66 -2.09 -25.11
CA ALA A 227 -4.18 -3.44 -25.45
C ALA A 227 -2.65 -3.55 -25.60
N ARG A 228 -1.94 -2.44 -25.80
CA ARG A 228 -0.47 -2.38 -25.94
C ARG A 228 0.25 -2.27 -24.60
N LEU A 229 -0.46 -1.85 -23.54
CA LEU A 229 0.10 -1.61 -22.21
C LEU A 229 0.87 -2.82 -21.66
N PRO A 230 0.39 -4.07 -21.70
CA PRO A 230 1.12 -5.22 -21.17
C PRO A 230 2.49 -5.42 -21.84
N VAL A 231 2.56 -5.28 -23.15
CA VAL A 231 3.82 -5.44 -23.89
C VAL A 231 4.79 -4.32 -23.55
N ALA A 232 4.34 -3.07 -23.56
CA ALA A 232 5.15 -1.92 -23.19
C ALA A 232 5.66 -2.01 -21.75
N ALA A 233 4.77 -2.34 -20.81
CA ALA A 233 5.09 -2.47 -19.39
C ALA A 233 6.21 -3.50 -19.15
N HIS A 234 6.07 -4.72 -19.67
CA HIS A 234 7.06 -5.77 -19.46
C HIS A 234 8.38 -5.46 -20.15
N ALA A 235 8.34 -5.03 -21.43
CA ALA A 235 9.55 -4.73 -22.19
C ALA A 235 10.41 -3.63 -21.51
N VAL A 236 9.77 -2.59 -20.97
CA VAL A 236 10.49 -1.51 -20.31
C VAL A 236 10.96 -1.94 -18.93
N VAL A 237 10.09 -2.49 -18.09
CA VAL A 237 10.43 -2.88 -16.71
C VAL A 237 11.55 -3.92 -16.67
N ASP A 238 11.54 -4.91 -17.56
CA ASP A 238 12.55 -5.97 -17.57
C ASP A 238 13.95 -5.45 -17.94
N ARG A 239 14.07 -4.44 -18.80
CA ARG A 239 15.35 -3.78 -19.08
C ARG A 239 15.98 -3.17 -17.82
N TYR A 240 15.16 -2.57 -16.95
CA TYR A 240 15.65 -1.96 -15.73
C TYR A 240 15.84 -2.96 -14.57
N ARG A 241 15.18 -4.12 -14.61
CA ARG A 241 15.40 -5.22 -13.64
C ARG A 241 16.70 -5.96 -13.90
N GLY A 242 17.02 -6.25 -15.16
CA GLY A 242 18.07 -7.16 -15.60
C GLY A 242 19.40 -6.52 -16.03
N GLY A 243 19.56 -5.20 -15.95
CA GLY A 243 20.80 -4.51 -16.34
C GLY A 243 22.04 -4.99 -15.55
N PRO A 244 23.26 -4.94 -16.18
CA PRO A 244 24.52 -5.44 -15.61
C PRO A 244 24.86 -4.80 -14.27
#